data_26f30bbac5f3e53248898a6e0998b3c0
#
_entry.id   26f30bbac5f3e53248898a6e0998b3c0
#
_cell.length_a   1.000
_cell.length_b   1.000
_cell.length_c   1.000
_cell.angle_alpha   90.00
_cell.angle_beta   90.00
_cell.angle_gamma   90.00
#
_symmetry.space_group_name_H-M   'P 1'
#
loop_
_entity.id
_entity.type
_entity.pdbx_description
1 polymer ?
#
loop_
_entity_poly.entity_id
_entity_poly.type
_entity_poly.pdbx_seq_one_letter_code
_entity_poly.pdbx_strand_id
1 'polypeptide(L)'
;MILVTTDYISGKVLDMLGMVKGSTIQSKNIGKDITQGFKTLVGGELKAYTEMMNEARALATKRMVEEAEAMNADAVVNVRYASSSVMQGAAEVMAYGTAVKFK
;
A
#
# COMPACT_ATOMS: atom_id res chain seq x y z
N MET A 1 -2.40 -4.96 -14.19
CA MET A 1 -3.73 -4.93 -13.55
C MET A 1 -4.14 -3.49 -13.30
N ILE A 2 -5.39 -3.17 -13.54
CA ILE A 2 -5.93 -1.82 -13.30
C ILE A 2 -6.25 -1.67 -11.81
N LEU A 3 -5.74 -0.60 -11.19
CA LEU A 3 -6.03 -0.28 -9.79
C LEU A 3 -6.63 1.11 -9.75
N VAL A 4 -7.82 1.25 -9.17
CA VAL A 4 -8.49 2.55 -9.07
C VAL A 4 -9.08 2.74 -7.68
N THR A 5 -9.26 4.01 -7.30
CA THR A 5 -9.90 4.36 -6.03
C THR A 5 -11.41 4.53 -6.18
N THR A 6 -11.90 4.54 -7.42
CA THR A 6 -13.33 4.64 -7.71
C THR A 6 -14.00 3.27 -7.56
N ASP A 7 -15.32 3.28 -7.51
CA ASP A 7 -16.12 2.04 -7.47
C ASP A 7 -16.54 1.56 -8.86
N TYR A 8 -16.01 2.19 -9.89
CA TYR A 8 -16.31 1.83 -11.28
C TYR A 8 -15.06 2.01 -12.13
N ILE A 9 -15.09 1.41 -13.32
CA ILE A 9 -14.07 1.60 -14.35
C ILE A 9 -14.82 1.99 -15.62
N SER A 10 -14.42 3.12 -16.23
CA SER A 10 -15.07 3.65 -17.41
C SER A 10 -15.16 2.61 -18.52
N GLY A 11 -16.35 2.45 -19.09
CA GLY A 11 -16.58 1.54 -20.20
C GLY A 11 -16.62 0.07 -19.84
N LYS A 12 -16.64 -0.27 -18.54
CA LYS A 12 -16.64 -1.67 -18.11
C LYS A 12 -17.81 -1.96 -17.19
N VAL A 13 -18.39 -3.16 -17.36
CA VAL A 13 -19.33 -3.73 -16.40
C VAL A 13 -18.55 -4.70 -15.53
N LEU A 14 -18.72 -4.60 -14.22
CA LEU A 14 -17.88 -5.30 -13.25
C LEU A 14 -18.65 -6.39 -12.52
N ASP A 15 -18.02 -7.57 -12.41
CA ASP A 15 -18.43 -8.62 -11.48
C ASP A 15 -17.52 -8.54 -10.25
N MET A 16 -18.12 -8.41 -9.09
CA MET A 16 -17.37 -8.35 -7.83
C MET A 16 -16.92 -9.75 -7.42
N LEU A 17 -15.62 -9.94 -7.26
CA LEU A 17 -15.07 -11.22 -6.84
C LEU A 17 -14.88 -11.30 -5.33
N GLY A 18 -14.54 -10.19 -4.70
CA GLY A 18 -14.36 -10.16 -3.25
C GLY A 18 -13.24 -9.22 -2.83
N MET A 19 -13.08 -9.11 -1.52
CA MET A 19 -12.07 -8.25 -0.93
C MET A 19 -10.67 -8.85 -1.08
N VAL A 20 -9.72 -8.01 -1.44
CA VAL A 20 -8.31 -8.37 -1.50
C VAL A 20 -7.50 -7.38 -0.66
N LYS A 21 -6.39 -7.85 -0.15
CA LYS A 21 -5.50 -7.02 0.66
C LYS A 21 -4.06 -7.49 0.52
N GLY A 22 -3.16 -6.59 0.82
CA GLY A 22 -1.75 -6.90 0.99
C GLY A 22 -1.20 -6.01 2.08
N SER A 23 -0.35 -6.54 2.93
CA SER A 23 0.22 -5.76 4.02
C SER A 23 1.69 -6.07 4.18
N THR A 24 2.39 -5.14 4.81
CA THR A 24 3.79 -5.31 5.16
C THR A 24 4.10 -4.52 6.42
N ILE A 25 5.09 -4.98 7.16
CA ILE A 25 5.64 -4.25 8.30
C ILE A 25 7.07 -3.90 7.94
N GLN A 26 7.39 -2.61 7.98
CA GLN A 26 8.71 -2.08 7.69
C GLN A 26 9.28 -1.46 8.95
N SER A 27 10.58 -1.61 9.14
CA SER A 27 11.26 -1.02 10.30
C SER A 27 12.59 -0.41 9.88
N LYS A 28 13.00 0.59 10.65
CA LYS A 28 14.30 1.23 10.52
C LYS A 28 15.03 1.15 11.86
N ASN A 29 16.36 1.18 11.83
CA ASN A 29 17.17 1.29 13.03
C ASN A 29 17.06 2.72 13.57
N ILE A 30 16.12 2.89 14.49
CA ILE A 30 15.73 4.20 15.00
C ILE A 30 16.89 4.97 15.61
N GLY A 31 17.73 4.30 16.41
CA GLY A 31 18.84 4.99 17.09
C GLY A 31 19.79 5.67 16.13
N LYS A 32 20.15 5.00 15.05
CA LYS A 32 21.05 5.53 14.03
C LYS A 32 20.33 6.50 13.09
N ASP A 33 19.11 6.14 12.66
CA ASP A 33 18.40 6.90 11.65
C ASP A 33 17.87 8.23 12.17
N ILE A 34 17.48 8.31 13.45
CA ILE A 34 17.05 9.56 14.06
C ILE A 34 18.18 10.59 14.04
N THR A 35 19.40 10.18 14.39
CA THR A 35 20.54 11.10 14.37
C THR A 35 20.78 11.65 12.98
N GLN A 36 20.69 10.82 11.96
CA GLN A 36 20.83 11.27 10.58
C GLN A 36 19.62 12.08 10.14
N GLY A 37 18.43 11.72 10.58
CA GLY A 37 17.19 12.41 10.25
C GLY A 37 17.20 13.86 10.68
N PHE A 38 17.74 14.16 11.87
CA PHE A 38 17.86 15.54 12.33
C PHE A 38 18.76 16.38 11.43
N LYS A 39 19.81 15.75 10.87
CA LYS A 39 20.72 16.45 9.95
C LYS A 39 20.14 16.65 8.57
N THR A 40 19.20 15.79 8.18
CA THR A 40 18.63 15.82 6.83
C THR A 40 17.19 16.30 6.81
N LEU A 41 16.71 16.84 7.94
CA LEU A 41 15.35 17.36 8.02
C LEU A 41 15.22 18.60 7.16
N VAL A 42 14.44 18.49 6.09
CA VAL A 42 14.19 19.59 5.15
C VAL A 42 12.68 19.69 4.97
N GLY A 43 12.12 20.88 5.20
CA GLY A 43 10.69 21.12 5.05
C GLY A 43 9.83 20.34 6.02
N GLY A 44 10.37 19.86 7.14
CA GLY A 44 9.63 19.11 8.16
C GLY A 44 9.51 17.62 7.86
N GLU A 45 10.24 17.10 6.89
CA GLU A 45 10.16 15.70 6.48
C GLU A 45 11.43 14.93 6.81
N LEU A 46 11.27 13.69 7.32
CA LEU A 46 12.37 12.77 7.56
C LEU A 46 12.53 11.87 6.33
N LYS A 47 13.60 12.11 5.58
CA LYS A 47 13.81 11.41 4.30
C LYS A 47 13.83 9.88 4.44
N ALA A 48 14.51 9.35 5.45
CA ALA A 48 14.58 7.90 5.65
C ALA A 48 13.20 7.28 5.88
N TYR A 49 12.33 7.97 6.62
CA TYR A 49 10.97 7.51 6.85
C TYR A 49 10.11 7.61 5.61
N THR A 50 10.29 8.66 4.82
CA THR A 50 9.57 8.81 3.55
C THR A 50 9.89 7.64 2.62
N GLU A 51 11.16 7.31 2.50
CA GLU A 51 11.60 6.18 1.67
C GLU A 51 11.03 4.86 2.19
N MET A 52 11.09 4.64 3.50
CA MET A 52 10.55 3.45 4.14
C MET A 52 9.06 3.30 3.86
N MET A 53 8.29 4.38 3.99
CA MET A 53 6.86 4.36 3.76
C MET A 53 6.51 4.16 2.29
N ASN A 54 7.30 4.73 1.38
CA ASN A 54 7.11 4.51 -0.05
C ASN A 54 7.34 3.05 -0.42
N GLU A 55 8.39 2.44 0.11
CA GLU A 55 8.66 1.01 -0.10
C GLU A 55 7.55 0.14 0.49
N ALA A 56 7.07 0.50 1.67
CA ALA A 56 6.00 -0.23 2.33
C ALA A 56 4.71 -0.20 1.50
N ARG A 57 4.35 0.96 0.97
CA ARG A 57 3.16 1.08 0.12
C ARG A 57 3.31 0.28 -1.17
N ALA A 58 4.48 0.33 -1.80
CA ALA A 58 4.74 -0.44 -3.01
C ALA A 58 4.61 -1.94 -2.76
N LEU A 59 5.18 -2.43 -1.66
CA LEU A 59 5.13 -3.85 -1.33
C LEU A 59 3.72 -4.29 -0.95
N ALA A 60 3.00 -3.48 -0.17
CA ALA A 60 1.60 -3.77 0.19
C ALA A 60 0.73 -3.84 -1.06
N THR A 61 0.91 -2.91 -2.00
CA THR A 61 0.19 -2.91 -3.27
C THR A 61 0.49 -4.18 -4.08
N LYS A 62 1.76 -4.54 -4.17
CA LYS A 62 2.17 -5.76 -4.89
C LYS A 62 1.50 -7.01 -4.31
N ARG A 63 1.46 -7.12 -2.98
CA ARG A 63 0.83 -8.26 -2.32
C ARG A 63 -0.67 -8.30 -2.53
N MET A 64 -1.34 -7.14 -2.52
CA MET A 64 -2.75 -7.04 -2.85
C MET A 64 -3.02 -7.49 -4.30
N VAL A 65 -2.20 -7.06 -5.25
CA VAL A 65 -2.32 -7.44 -6.65
C VAL A 65 -2.12 -8.95 -6.82
N GLU A 66 -1.14 -9.52 -6.12
CA GLU A 66 -0.92 -10.98 -6.17
C GLU A 66 -2.16 -11.76 -5.69
N GLU A 67 -2.82 -11.28 -4.64
CA GLU A 67 -4.05 -11.90 -4.15
C GLU A 67 -5.17 -11.79 -5.18
N ALA A 68 -5.30 -10.62 -5.83
CA ALA A 68 -6.29 -10.42 -6.88
C ALA A 68 -5.99 -11.30 -8.11
N GLU A 69 -4.74 -11.43 -8.48
CA GLU A 69 -4.34 -12.29 -9.60
C GLU A 69 -4.69 -13.76 -9.32
N ALA A 70 -4.53 -14.20 -8.08
CA ALA A 70 -4.91 -15.55 -7.68
C ALA A 70 -6.40 -15.82 -7.83
N MET A 71 -7.23 -14.77 -7.83
CA MET A 71 -8.66 -14.85 -8.07
C MET A 71 -9.04 -14.68 -9.54
N ASN A 72 -8.06 -14.55 -10.43
CA ASN A 72 -8.26 -14.25 -11.85
C ASN A 72 -8.97 -12.91 -12.08
N ALA A 73 -8.72 -11.94 -11.21
CA ALA A 73 -9.30 -10.61 -11.33
C ALA A 73 -8.70 -9.84 -12.50
N ASP A 74 -9.50 -8.94 -13.08
CA ASP A 74 -9.03 -8.01 -14.11
C ASP A 74 -8.57 -6.68 -13.51
N ALA A 75 -9.12 -6.33 -12.35
CA ALA A 75 -8.84 -5.04 -11.71
C ALA A 75 -9.16 -5.11 -10.21
N VAL A 76 -8.69 -4.07 -9.50
CA VAL A 76 -9.09 -3.84 -8.10
C VAL A 76 -9.66 -2.42 -8.03
N VAL A 77 -10.89 -2.30 -7.55
CA VAL A 77 -11.56 -1.02 -7.37
C VAL A 77 -11.63 -0.66 -5.89
N ASN A 78 -11.95 0.59 -5.59
CA ASN A 78 -12.02 1.10 -4.22
C ASN A 78 -10.73 0.85 -3.45
N VAL A 79 -9.59 1.02 -4.10
CA VAL A 79 -8.29 0.82 -3.45
C VAL A 79 -8.09 1.87 -2.36
N ARG A 80 -7.74 1.42 -1.17
CA ARG A 80 -7.44 2.25 -0.01
C ARG A 80 -6.17 1.76 0.65
N TYR A 81 -5.52 2.65 1.35
CA TYR A 81 -4.35 2.33 2.17
C TYR A 81 -4.63 2.69 3.62
N ALA A 82 -4.14 1.85 4.51
CA ALA A 82 -4.17 2.12 5.94
C ALA A 82 -2.77 1.88 6.49
N SER A 83 -2.37 2.70 7.43
CA SER A 83 -1.07 2.54 8.08
C SER A 83 -1.21 2.72 9.57
N SER A 84 -0.37 2.03 10.33
CA SER A 84 -0.33 2.17 11.78
C SER A 84 1.10 1.99 12.26
N SER A 85 1.42 2.66 13.37
CA SER A 85 2.68 2.45 14.06
C SER A 85 2.53 1.23 14.95
N VAL A 86 3.34 0.21 14.73
CA VAL A 86 3.29 -1.01 15.56
C VAL A 86 4.26 -0.95 16.71
N MET A 87 5.34 -0.20 16.55
CA MET A 87 6.30 0.13 17.60
C MET A 87 7.16 1.26 17.10
N GLN A 88 8.03 1.80 17.97
CA GLN A 88 8.94 2.84 17.56
C GLN A 88 9.81 2.35 16.41
N GLY A 89 9.81 3.09 15.30
CA GLY A 89 10.61 2.76 14.13
C GLY A 89 10.03 1.68 13.23
N ALA A 90 8.83 1.18 13.52
CA ALA A 90 8.18 0.18 12.70
C ALA A 90 6.75 0.59 12.40
N ALA A 91 6.33 0.43 11.16
CA ALA A 91 5.00 0.78 10.72
C ALA A 91 4.44 -0.34 9.85
N GLU A 92 3.15 -0.59 10.01
CA GLU A 92 2.41 -1.47 9.12
C GLU A 92 1.72 -0.63 8.06
N VAL A 93 1.77 -1.08 6.82
CA VAL A 93 1.01 -0.50 5.72
C VAL A 93 0.19 -1.62 5.09
N MET A 94 -1.10 -1.36 4.90
CA MET A 94 -2.00 -2.28 4.23
C MET A 94 -2.63 -1.59 3.03
N ALA A 95 -2.66 -2.28 1.89
CA ALA A 95 -3.45 -1.91 0.73
C ALA A 95 -4.64 -2.87 0.66
N TYR A 96 -5.83 -2.37 0.38
CA TYR A 96 -7.01 -3.22 0.26
C TYR A 96 -7.99 -2.63 -0.74
N GLY A 97 -8.86 -3.49 -1.23
CA GLY A 97 -9.88 -3.09 -2.21
C GLY A 97 -10.75 -4.28 -2.58
N THR A 98 -11.50 -4.13 -3.66
CA THR A 98 -12.37 -5.17 -4.18
C THR A 98 -11.86 -5.65 -5.54
N ALA A 99 -11.55 -6.93 -5.63
CA ALA A 99 -11.17 -7.54 -6.90
C ALA A 99 -12.40 -7.71 -7.77
N VAL A 100 -12.27 -7.39 -9.06
CA VAL A 100 -13.38 -7.45 -10.01
C VAL A 100 -12.96 -8.12 -11.29
N LYS A 101 -13.94 -8.71 -11.98
CA LYS A 101 -13.80 -9.29 -13.30
C LYS A 101 -14.63 -8.45 -14.27
N PHE A 102 -14.10 -8.23 -15.48
CA PHE A 102 -14.87 -7.56 -16.53
C PHE A 102 -15.86 -8.53 -17.16
N LYS A 103 -17.06 -8.08 -17.32
CA LYS A 103 -18.08 -8.82 -18.07
C LYS A 103 -17.93 -8.63 -19.56
#